data_684757a6f06fe35c5013afd3c7647313
#
_entry.id   684757a6f06fe35c5013afd3c7647313
#
_cell.length_a   1.000
_cell.length_b   1.000
_cell.length_c   1.000
_cell.angle_alpha   90.00
_cell.angle_beta   90.00
_cell.angle_gamma   90.00
#
_symmetry.space_group_name_H-M   'P 1'
#
loop_
_entity.id
_entity.type
_entity.pdbx_description
1 polymer ?
#
loop_
_entity_poly.entity_id
_entity_poly.type
_entity_poly.pdbx_seq_one_letter_code
_entity_poly.pdbx_strand_id
1 'polypeptide(L)'
;MKKGYNPEFEKPYFIDDEGARNYNFQHSIIYLQFKGQKKYGNKFHIRKEDFPIIFNLIIYFTKCEDLCIQKGIDTKKGILLAGPIGCGKTSLISLMTEFTFEINHFLIRSTRAVATEFHEEGYPVIHKYSYTPKIYCFDDLGIEQNMKYFGNDCNTLAEILLNRYDLLIRRGIVTHATTNLSASDLETIYGNRLRSRMREMFNLISFPNNSPDKRR
;
A
#
# COMPACT_ATOMS: atom_id res chain seq x y z
N MET A 1 -12.68 -25.88 27.74
CA MET A 1 -12.54 -24.45 27.39
C MET A 1 -11.75 -24.36 26.11
N LYS A 2 -12.32 -23.82 25.00
CA LYS A 2 -11.55 -23.51 23.79
C LYS A 2 -10.52 -22.44 24.18
N LYS A 3 -9.22 -22.71 24.04
CA LYS A 3 -8.16 -21.71 24.21
C LYS A 3 -8.50 -20.50 23.30
N GLY A 4 -8.55 -19.31 23.87
CA GLY A 4 -8.72 -18.10 23.08
C GLY A 4 -7.53 -17.92 22.13
N TYR A 5 -7.76 -17.29 20.96
CA TYR A 5 -6.71 -16.98 19.99
C TYR A 5 -5.61 -16.11 20.64
N ASN A 6 -4.35 -16.55 20.51
CA ASN A 6 -3.18 -15.80 20.98
C ASN A 6 -2.28 -15.39 19.81
N PRO A 7 -2.25 -14.06 19.45
CA PRO A 7 -1.52 -13.56 18.30
C PRO A 7 0.01 -13.64 18.42
N GLU A 8 0.53 -13.92 19.63
CA GLU A 8 1.97 -14.10 19.84
C GLU A 8 2.47 -15.43 19.26
N PHE A 9 1.65 -16.47 19.34
CA PHE A 9 2.01 -17.83 18.94
C PHE A 9 1.23 -18.35 17.75
N GLU A 10 0.16 -17.68 17.35
CA GLU A 10 -0.76 -18.15 16.32
C GLU A 10 -0.87 -17.14 15.18
N LYS A 11 -0.94 -17.64 13.95
CA LYS A 11 -1.26 -16.82 12.78
C LYS A 11 -2.77 -16.55 12.70
N PRO A 12 -3.23 -15.49 12.01
CA PRO A 12 -4.65 -15.18 11.89
C PRO A 12 -5.38 -16.09 10.89
N TYR A 13 -4.79 -17.20 10.52
CA TYR A 13 -5.33 -18.20 9.61
C TYR A 13 -5.05 -19.63 10.11
N PHE A 14 -5.81 -20.57 9.59
CA PHE A 14 -5.50 -21.99 9.67
C PHE A 14 -5.27 -22.53 8.26
N ILE A 15 -4.53 -23.60 8.16
CA ILE A 15 -4.28 -24.32 6.91
C ILE A 15 -5.28 -25.48 6.87
N ASP A 16 -6.05 -25.59 5.79
CA ASP A 16 -6.97 -26.71 5.59
C ASP A 16 -6.26 -27.96 5.04
N ASP A 17 -7.03 -29.02 4.82
CA ASP A 17 -6.51 -30.32 4.36
C ASP A 17 -5.93 -30.22 2.93
N GLU A 18 -6.31 -29.19 2.17
CA GLU A 18 -5.80 -28.90 0.81
C GLU A 18 -4.57 -27.97 0.83
N GLY A 19 -4.15 -27.53 2.01
CA GLY A 19 -3.01 -26.63 2.18
C GLY A 19 -3.34 -25.13 1.97
N ALA A 20 -4.63 -24.77 1.82
CA ALA A 20 -5.03 -23.39 1.64
C ALA A 20 -5.11 -22.65 2.99
N ARG A 21 -4.79 -21.34 2.96
CA ARG A 21 -4.87 -20.46 4.13
C ARG A 21 -6.26 -19.88 4.29
N ASN A 22 -6.96 -20.28 5.32
CA ASN A 22 -8.28 -19.76 5.67
C ASN A 22 -8.18 -18.71 6.78
N TYR A 23 -8.52 -17.47 6.49
CA TYR A 23 -8.36 -16.34 7.39
C TYR A 23 -9.64 -16.07 8.20
N ASN A 24 -9.46 -15.84 9.51
CA ASN A 24 -10.52 -15.35 10.37
C ASN A 24 -10.36 -13.85 10.58
N PHE A 25 -11.38 -13.05 10.24
CA PHE A 25 -11.29 -11.59 10.31
C PHE A 25 -11.06 -11.07 11.73
N GLN A 26 -11.73 -11.64 12.75
CA GLN A 26 -11.54 -11.21 14.13
C GLN A 26 -10.12 -11.52 14.60
N HIS A 27 -9.60 -12.72 14.31
CA HIS A 27 -8.21 -13.06 14.61
C HIS A 27 -7.24 -12.14 13.86
N SER A 28 -7.55 -11.79 12.62
CA SER A 28 -6.75 -10.84 11.82
C SER A 28 -6.67 -9.45 12.46
N ILE A 29 -7.78 -8.94 13.00
CA ILE A 29 -7.78 -7.66 13.74
C ILE A 29 -6.93 -7.75 15.00
N ILE A 30 -7.07 -8.81 15.80
CA ILE A 30 -6.27 -9.02 17.03
C ILE A 30 -4.79 -9.14 16.66
N TYR A 31 -4.47 -9.89 15.62
CA TYR A 31 -3.11 -10.05 15.13
C TYR A 31 -2.48 -8.73 14.67
N LEU A 32 -3.22 -7.94 13.87
CA LEU A 32 -2.77 -6.63 13.42
C LEU A 32 -2.57 -5.65 14.57
N GLN A 33 -3.47 -5.67 15.57
CA GLN A 33 -3.34 -4.86 16.78
C GLN A 33 -2.05 -5.24 17.52
N PHE A 34 -1.79 -6.52 17.75
CA PHE A 34 -0.58 -7.01 18.39
C PHE A 34 0.69 -6.63 17.61
N LYS A 35 0.71 -6.88 16.30
CA LYS A 35 1.86 -6.53 15.44
C LYS A 35 2.08 -5.03 15.37
N GLY A 36 1.00 -4.25 15.32
CA GLY A 36 1.06 -2.80 15.33
C GLY A 36 1.65 -2.25 16.64
N GLN A 37 1.23 -2.78 17.78
CA GLN A 37 1.79 -2.39 19.08
C GLN A 37 3.28 -2.76 19.20
N LYS A 38 3.65 -3.95 18.73
CA LYS A 38 5.05 -4.37 18.70
C LYS A 38 5.93 -3.46 17.83
N LYS A 39 5.38 -2.95 16.72
CA LYS A 39 6.12 -2.13 15.75
C LYS A 39 6.11 -0.63 16.06
N TYR A 40 4.97 -0.11 16.54
CA TYR A 40 4.72 1.33 16.70
C TYR A 40 4.52 1.75 18.16
N GLY A 41 4.61 0.81 19.10
CA GLY A 41 4.42 1.03 20.54
C GLY A 41 2.99 0.86 21.01
N ASN A 42 2.82 0.82 22.33
CA ASN A 42 1.56 0.47 22.99
C ASN A 42 0.39 1.42 22.69
N LYS A 43 0.66 2.64 22.22
CA LYS A 43 -0.38 3.61 21.79
C LYS A 43 -1.01 3.26 20.46
N PHE A 44 -0.41 2.36 19.67
CA PHE A 44 -1.01 1.92 18.42
C PHE A 44 -2.36 1.23 18.69
N HIS A 45 -3.40 1.72 18.03
CA HIS A 45 -4.74 1.21 18.20
C HIS A 45 -5.52 1.17 16.89
N ILE A 46 -6.11 0.01 16.58
CA ILE A 46 -7.04 -0.18 15.47
C ILE A 46 -8.44 0.16 15.97
N ARG A 47 -9.12 1.10 15.30
CA ARG A 47 -10.47 1.51 15.62
C ARG A 47 -11.49 0.74 14.81
N LYS A 48 -12.72 0.62 15.32
CA LYS A 48 -13.79 -0.09 14.61
C LYS A 48 -14.15 0.56 13.27
N GLU A 49 -14.01 1.88 13.18
CA GLU A 49 -14.23 2.64 11.94
C GLU A 49 -13.27 2.23 10.80
N ASP A 50 -12.11 1.65 11.14
CA ASP A 50 -11.12 1.18 10.17
C ASP A 50 -11.43 -0.23 9.63
N PHE A 51 -12.33 -0.97 10.28
CA PHE A 51 -12.59 -2.37 9.93
C PHE A 51 -12.98 -2.58 8.47
N PRO A 52 -13.82 -1.75 7.83
CA PRO A 52 -14.12 -1.93 6.40
C PRO A 52 -12.89 -1.79 5.50
N ILE A 53 -11.99 -0.86 5.82
CA ILE A 53 -10.74 -0.65 5.08
C ILE A 53 -9.80 -1.84 5.29
N ILE A 54 -9.63 -2.25 6.54
CA ILE A 54 -8.79 -3.40 6.91
C ILE A 54 -9.31 -4.68 6.23
N PHE A 55 -10.62 -4.88 6.21
CA PHE A 55 -11.23 -6.03 5.54
C PHE A 55 -10.89 -6.04 4.05
N ASN A 56 -11.08 -4.91 3.36
CA ASN A 56 -10.75 -4.79 1.94
C ASN A 56 -9.26 -5.03 1.65
N LEU A 57 -8.38 -4.55 2.52
CA LEU A 57 -6.95 -4.81 2.39
C LEU A 57 -6.60 -6.28 2.63
N ILE A 58 -7.17 -6.90 3.67
CA ILE A 58 -6.92 -8.32 3.97
C ILE A 58 -7.35 -9.19 2.79
N ILE A 59 -8.58 -9.06 2.28
CA ILE A 59 -9.05 -9.88 1.15
C ILE A 59 -8.19 -9.71 -0.10
N TYR A 60 -7.70 -8.48 -0.35
CA TYR A 60 -6.79 -8.21 -1.46
C TYR A 60 -5.42 -8.87 -1.27
N PHE A 61 -4.77 -8.68 -0.13
CA PHE A 61 -3.41 -9.21 0.11
C PHE A 61 -3.40 -10.74 0.33
N THR A 62 -4.50 -11.32 0.78
CA THR A 62 -4.68 -12.78 0.88
C THR A 62 -5.17 -13.41 -0.43
N LYS A 63 -5.41 -12.60 -1.47
CA LYS A 63 -5.90 -13.06 -2.78
C LYS A 63 -7.22 -13.84 -2.70
N CYS A 64 -8.13 -13.40 -1.83
CA CYS A 64 -9.47 -13.97 -1.75
C CYS A 64 -10.33 -13.43 -2.91
N GLU A 65 -10.26 -14.10 -4.07
CA GLU A 65 -10.83 -13.59 -5.32
C GLU A 65 -12.33 -13.35 -5.23
N ASP A 66 -13.10 -14.29 -4.66
CA ASP A 66 -14.56 -14.17 -4.53
C ASP A 66 -14.97 -12.92 -3.76
N LEU A 67 -14.32 -12.65 -2.63
CA LEU A 67 -14.60 -11.45 -1.82
C LEU A 67 -14.09 -10.18 -2.52
N CYS A 68 -12.97 -10.24 -3.22
CA CYS A 68 -12.47 -9.12 -4.02
C CYS A 68 -13.47 -8.74 -5.12
N ILE A 69 -14.01 -9.72 -5.86
CA ILE A 69 -15.05 -9.50 -6.89
C ILE A 69 -16.28 -8.85 -6.26
N GLN A 70 -16.79 -9.38 -5.14
CA GLN A 70 -17.95 -8.83 -4.43
C GLN A 70 -17.74 -7.37 -3.97
N LYS A 71 -16.50 -6.98 -3.68
CA LYS A 71 -16.11 -5.63 -3.26
C LYS A 71 -15.65 -4.74 -4.41
N GLY A 72 -15.66 -5.22 -5.64
CA GLY A 72 -15.19 -4.47 -6.81
C GLY A 72 -13.68 -4.20 -6.79
N ILE A 73 -12.91 -5.09 -6.16
CA ILE A 73 -11.44 -5.00 -6.06
C ILE A 73 -10.83 -5.94 -7.11
N ASP A 74 -10.05 -5.37 -8.01
CA ASP A 74 -9.32 -6.13 -9.04
C ASP A 74 -7.98 -6.59 -8.49
N THR A 75 -7.78 -7.90 -8.36
CA THR A 75 -6.53 -8.49 -7.84
C THR A 75 -5.32 -8.31 -8.76
N LYS A 76 -5.56 -7.89 -10.02
CA LYS A 76 -4.51 -7.57 -11.01
C LYS A 76 -4.02 -6.14 -10.91
N LYS A 77 -4.72 -5.26 -10.19
CA LYS A 77 -4.29 -3.88 -9.90
C LYS A 77 -3.63 -3.81 -8.53
N GLY A 78 -2.79 -2.78 -8.34
CA GLY A 78 -2.27 -2.45 -7.01
C GLY A 78 -3.30 -1.76 -6.12
N ILE A 79 -2.87 -1.31 -4.94
CA ILE A 79 -3.68 -0.53 -4.01
C ILE A 79 -3.17 0.90 -3.96
N LEU A 80 -4.07 1.87 -4.09
CA LEU A 80 -3.86 3.25 -3.67
C LEU A 80 -4.65 3.48 -2.39
N LEU A 81 -3.95 3.52 -1.25
CA LEU A 81 -4.56 3.78 0.05
C LEU A 81 -4.56 5.28 0.32
N ALA A 82 -5.73 5.90 0.22
CA ALA A 82 -5.91 7.34 0.38
C ALA A 82 -6.53 7.70 1.73
N GLY A 83 -6.32 8.94 2.20
CA GLY A 83 -6.97 9.46 3.40
C GLY A 83 -6.20 10.58 4.07
N PRO A 84 -6.80 11.27 5.06
CA PRO A 84 -6.20 12.43 5.71
C PRO A 84 -4.88 12.10 6.42
N ILE A 85 -4.13 13.16 6.73
CA ILE A 85 -2.87 13.04 7.49
C ILE A 85 -3.17 12.44 8.87
N GLY A 86 -2.32 11.51 9.31
CA GLY A 86 -2.43 10.89 10.63
C GLY A 86 -3.46 9.76 10.74
N CYS A 87 -4.28 9.47 9.73
CA CYS A 87 -5.30 8.42 9.81
C CYS A 87 -4.75 6.98 9.87
N GLY A 88 -3.44 6.78 9.65
CA GLY A 88 -2.78 5.48 9.82
C GLY A 88 -2.47 4.73 8.51
N LYS A 89 -2.48 5.38 7.34
CA LYS A 89 -2.18 4.73 6.03
C LYS A 89 -0.89 3.95 6.02
N THR A 90 0.23 4.62 6.32
CA THR A 90 1.59 4.02 6.34
C THR A 90 1.67 2.84 7.29
N SER A 91 1.10 2.98 8.50
CA SER A 91 1.11 1.90 9.47
C SER A 91 0.31 0.72 8.99
N LEU A 92 -0.88 0.97 8.45
CA LEU A 92 -1.77 -0.10 8.00
C LEU A 92 -1.20 -0.84 6.79
N ILE A 93 -0.75 -0.12 5.75
CA ILE A 93 -0.15 -0.77 4.57
C ILE A 93 1.10 -1.57 4.95
N SER A 94 1.89 -1.07 5.89
CA SER A 94 3.07 -1.78 6.39
C SER A 94 2.71 -3.07 7.13
N LEU A 95 1.60 -3.10 7.86
CA LEU A 95 1.14 -4.32 8.53
C LEU A 95 0.54 -5.33 7.56
N MET A 96 0.09 -4.90 6.37
CA MET A 96 -0.41 -5.82 5.35
C MET A 96 0.67 -6.75 4.79
N THR A 97 1.96 -6.44 4.94
CA THR A 97 3.04 -7.36 4.56
C THR A 97 2.96 -8.71 5.30
N GLU A 98 2.32 -8.73 6.48
CA GLU A 98 2.08 -9.97 7.25
C GLU A 98 1.04 -10.92 6.59
N PHE A 99 0.25 -10.41 5.64
CA PHE A 99 -0.80 -11.14 4.93
C PHE A 99 -0.41 -11.51 3.50
N THR A 100 0.73 -11.04 3.01
CA THR A 100 1.20 -11.36 1.67
C THR A 100 1.80 -12.77 1.61
N PHE A 101 1.69 -13.40 0.45
CA PHE A 101 2.53 -14.56 0.11
C PHE A 101 3.92 -14.06 -0.30
N GLU A 102 4.95 -14.90 -0.18
CA GLU A 102 6.34 -14.53 -0.50
C GLU A 102 6.47 -13.92 -1.91
N ILE A 103 5.81 -14.49 -2.89
CA ILE A 103 5.82 -14.02 -4.28
C ILE A 103 5.18 -12.62 -4.45
N ASN A 104 4.28 -12.23 -3.55
CA ASN A 104 3.58 -10.96 -3.57
C ASN A 104 4.09 -9.98 -2.51
N HIS A 105 5.22 -10.29 -1.88
CA HIS A 105 5.82 -9.40 -0.89
C HIS A 105 6.26 -8.08 -1.54
N PHE A 106 5.96 -6.96 -0.90
CA PHE A 106 6.27 -5.64 -1.42
C PHE A 106 7.19 -4.85 -0.50
N LEU A 107 7.95 -3.95 -1.11
CA LEU A 107 8.89 -3.07 -0.42
C LEU A 107 8.30 -1.66 -0.32
N ILE A 108 8.22 -1.13 0.89
CA ILE A 108 7.74 0.24 1.12
C ILE A 108 8.92 1.20 0.93
N ARG A 109 8.67 2.27 0.16
CA ARG A 109 9.62 3.36 -0.08
C ARG A 109 8.90 4.69 0.05
N SER A 110 9.41 5.56 0.92
CA SER A 110 8.94 6.94 1.00
C SER A 110 9.25 7.66 -0.30
N THR A 111 8.26 8.37 -0.85
CA THR A 111 8.45 9.15 -2.08
C THR A 111 9.51 10.23 -1.90
N ARG A 112 9.57 10.84 -0.71
CA ARG A 112 10.64 11.81 -0.36
C ARG A 112 12.03 11.18 -0.42
N ALA A 113 12.19 9.95 0.12
CA ALA A 113 13.47 9.26 0.08
C ALA A 113 13.89 8.94 -1.36
N VAL A 114 12.95 8.50 -2.21
CA VAL A 114 13.20 8.27 -3.65
C VAL A 114 13.60 9.55 -4.37
N ALA A 115 12.94 10.68 -4.07
CA ALA A 115 13.28 11.98 -4.64
C ALA A 115 14.67 12.46 -4.19
N THR A 116 15.01 12.28 -2.91
CA THR A 116 16.36 12.61 -2.39
C THR A 116 17.42 11.73 -3.07
N GLU A 117 17.19 10.43 -3.17
CA GLU A 117 18.10 9.50 -3.87
C GLU A 117 18.31 9.93 -5.33
N PHE A 118 17.25 10.38 -6.03
CA PHE A 118 17.38 10.94 -7.38
C PHE A 118 18.23 12.21 -7.41
N HIS A 119 18.11 13.07 -6.43
CA HIS A 119 18.95 14.27 -6.35
C HIS A 119 20.44 13.93 -6.22
N GLU A 120 20.76 12.85 -5.51
CA GLU A 120 22.13 12.39 -5.28
C GLU A 120 22.68 11.57 -6.45
N GLU A 121 21.91 10.63 -6.99
CA GLU A 121 22.35 9.62 -7.95
C GLU A 121 21.86 9.85 -9.38
N GLY A 122 20.77 10.64 -9.57
CA GLY A 122 20.20 10.95 -10.87
C GLY A 122 19.38 9.82 -11.51
N TYR A 123 19.42 9.75 -12.84
CA TYR A 123 18.58 8.83 -13.64
C TYR A 123 18.69 7.33 -13.29
N PRO A 124 19.81 6.79 -12.81
CA PRO A 124 19.88 5.41 -12.31
C PRO A 124 18.80 5.08 -11.27
N VAL A 125 18.36 6.04 -10.46
CA VAL A 125 17.28 5.85 -9.46
C VAL A 125 15.94 5.59 -10.15
N ILE A 126 15.62 6.34 -11.21
CA ILE A 126 14.41 6.08 -12.00
C ILE A 126 14.46 4.66 -12.55
N HIS A 127 15.58 4.26 -13.16
CA HIS A 127 15.74 2.92 -13.69
C HIS A 127 15.57 1.83 -12.62
N LYS A 128 16.19 2.00 -11.45
CA LYS A 128 16.12 1.11 -10.29
C LYS A 128 14.69 0.81 -9.86
N TYR A 129 13.85 1.84 -9.75
CA TYR A 129 12.47 1.69 -9.29
C TYR A 129 11.48 1.34 -10.41
N SER A 130 11.79 1.68 -11.65
CA SER A 130 10.93 1.45 -12.80
C SER A 130 10.93 0.01 -13.31
N TYR A 131 12.12 -0.58 -13.50
CA TYR A 131 12.26 -1.82 -14.28
C TYR A 131 12.54 -3.06 -13.46
N THR A 132 12.74 -2.90 -12.16
CA THR A 132 12.93 -4.05 -11.27
C THR A 132 11.61 -4.82 -11.09
N PRO A 133 11.62 -6.18 -11.15
CA PRO A 133 10.42 -6.99 -10.98
C PRO A 133 9.90 -7.04 -9.53
N LYS A 134 10.42 -6.20 -8.65
CA LYS A 134 9.98 -6.07 -7.27
C LYS A 134 8.67 -5.31 -7.20
N ILE A 135 7.79 -5.73 -6.33
CA ILE A 135 6.58 -4.96 -6.00
C ILE A 135 6.96 -3.86 -5.01
N TYR A 136 6.65 -2.62 -5.35
CA TYR A 136 6.87 -1.48 -4.47
C TYR A 136 5.54 -0.92 -3.95
N CYS A 137 5.61 -0.35 -2.75
CA CYS A 137 4.59 0.56 -2.22
C CYS A 137 5.26 1.93 -2.03
N PHE A 138 4.88 2.91 -2.83
CA PHE A 138 5.35 4.29 -2.68
C PHE A 138 4.49 5.00 -1.64
N ASP A 139 5.10 5.31 -0.49
CA ASP A 139 4.41 5.90 0.64
C ASP A 139 4.42 7.41 0.55
N ASP A 140 3.25 8.01 0.78
CA ASP A 140 2.98 9.45 0.73
C ASP A 140 3.22 10.07 -0.66
N LEU A 141 2.57 9.53 -1.72
CA LEU A 141 2.58 10.13 -3.05
C LEU A 141 2.10 11.58 -3.03
N GLY A 142 2.87 12.45 -3.70
CA GLY A 142 2.58 13.85 -3.92
C GLY A 142 3.11 14.80 -2.85
N ILE A 143 3.82 14.29 -1.83
CA ILE A 143 4.52 15.15 -0.86
C ILE A 143 5.98 15.41 -1.22
N GLU A 144 6.51 14.64 -2.18
CA GLU A 144 7.85 14.87 -2.70
C GLU A 144 7.92 16.17 -3.49
N GLN A 145 9.04 16.85 -3.38
CA GLN A 145 9.32 18.02 -4.20
C GLN A 145 9.93 17.57 -5.54
N ASN A 146 9.63 18.31 -6.61
CA ASN A 146 10.36 18.17 -7.87
C ASN A 146 11.83 18.49 -7.59
N MET A 147 12.69 17.54 -7.91
CA MET A 147 14.13 17.69 -7.73
C MET A 147 14.81 18.06 -9.05
N LYS A 148 15.87 18.88 -8.95
CA LYS A 148 16.70 19.21 -10.11
C LYS A 148 17.91 18.29 -10.15
N TYR A 149 18.20 17.78 -11.33
CA TYR A 149 19.42 17.07 -11.60
C TYR A 149 20.13 17.73 -12.78
N PHE A 150 21.33 18.28 -12.55
CA PHE A 150 22.07 19.10 -13.51
C PHE A 150 21.25 20.22 -14.16
N GLY A 151 20.42 20.92 -13.36
CA GLY A 151 19.60 22.04 -13.82
C GLY A 151 18.26 21.68 -14.48
N ASN A 152 18.00 20.40 -14.75
CA ASN A 152 16.74 19.93 -15.31
C ASN A 152 15.75 19.54 -14.20
N ASP A 153 14.56 20.11 -14.26
CA ASP A 153 13.45 19.71 -13.38
C ASP A 153 12.94 18.32 -13.78
N CYS A 154 12.82 17.44 -12.83
CA CYS A 154 12.27 16.10 -13.05
C CYS A 154 11.24 15.76 -11.98
N ASN A 155 10.04 15.40 -12.40
CA ASN A 155 9.08 14.75 -11.51
C ASN A 155 9.41 13.25 -11.45
N THR A 156 10.33 12.92 -10.56
CA THR A 156 10.91 11.57 -10.43
C THR A 156 9.84 10.49 -10.27
N LEU A 157 8.85 10.74 -9.41
CA LEU A 157 7.78 9.75 -9.15
C LEU A 157 6.84 9.62 -10.35
N ALA A 158 6.59 10.70 -11.09
CA ALA A 158 5.80 10.63 -12.33
C ALA A 158 6.47 9.70 -13.35
N GLU A 159 7.78 9.86 -13.58
CA GLU A 159 8.53 9.01 -14.50
C GLU A 159 8.56 7.55 -14.04
N ILE A 160 8.81 7.31 -12.75
CA ILE A 160 8.78 5.96 -12.19
C ILE A 160 7.41 5.32 -12.38
N LEU A 161 6.33 6.01 -12.05
CA LEU A 161 4.97 5.45 -12.16
C LEU A 161 4.53 5.22 -13.61
N LEU A 162 4.95 6.06 -14.55
CA LEU A 162 4.70 5.84 -15.98
C LEU A 162 5.37 4.53 -16.47
N ASN A 163 6.61 4.34 -16.10
CA ASN A 163 7.35 3.11 -16.44
C ASN A 163 6.77 1.88 -15.69
N ARG A 164 6.31 2.06 -14.44
CA ARG A 164 5.65 1.00 -13.68
C ARG A 164 4.30 0.60 -14.27
N TYR A 165 3.59 1.53 -14.90
CA TYR A 165 2.40 1.18 -15.68
C TYR A 165 2.76 0.25 -16.84
N ASP A 166 3.80 0.55 -17.60
CA ASP A 166 4.25 -0.32 -18.68
C ASP A 166 4.67 -1.71 -18.17
N LEU A 167 5.29 -1.76 -16.99
CA LEU A 167 5.66 -3.01 -16.33
C LEU A 167 4.42 -3.83 -15.89
N LEU A 168 3.37 -3.15 -15.40
CA LEU A 168 2.09 -3.79 -15.08
C LEU A 168 1.48 -4.41 -16.34
N ILE A 169 1.36 -3.64 -17.42
CA ILE A 169 0.74 -4.11 -18.68
C ILE A 169 1.51 -5.29 -19.28
N ARG A 170 2.84 -5.21 -19.32
CA ARG A 170 3.67 -6.23 -19.97
C ARG A 170 3.92 -7.47 -19.12
N ARG A 171 3.96 -7.35 -17.81
CA ARG A 171 4.43 -8.40 -16.90
C ARG A 171 3.52 -8.66 -15.70
N GLY A 172 2.42 -7.92 -15.55
CA GLY A 172 1.49 -8.07 -14.43
C GLY A 172 2.08 -7.67 -13.07
N ILE A 173 3.21 -6.91 -13.04
CA ILE A 173 3.84 -6.50 -11.78
C ILE A 173 3.15 -5.25 -11.26
N VAL A 174 2.42 -5.42 -10.18
CA VAL A 174 1.65 -4.35 -9.54
C VAL A 174 2.54 -3.36 -8.77
N THR A 175 2.00 -2.20 -8.50
CA THR A 175 2.58 -1.18 -7.63
C THR A 175 1.51 -0.77 -6.62
N HIS A 176 1.90 -0.56 -5.37
CA HIS A 176 1.03 0.02 -4.36
C HIS A 176 1.47 1.45 -4.06
N ALA A 177 0.58 2.24 -3.49
CA ALA A 177 0.92 3.56 -3.01
C ALA A 177 -0.01 4.00 -1.86
N THR A 178 0.44 5.00 -1.10
CA THR A 178 -0.40 5.76 -0.19
C THR A 178 -0.41 7.24 -0.57
N THR A 179 -1.46 7.96 -0.24
CA THR A 179 -1.52 9.42 -0.45
C THR A 179 -2.49 10.09 0.51
N ASN A 180 -2.22 11.33 0.85
CA ASN A 180 -3.16 12.21 1.56
C ASN A 180 -3.83 13.22 0.62
N LEU A 181 -3.51 13.17 -0.67
CA LEU A 181 -4.00 14.09 -1.67
C LEU A 181 -5.31 13.61 -2.29
N SER A 182 -6.10 14.56 -2.76
CA SER A 182 -7.27 14.29 -3.59
C SER A 182 -6.89 13.88 -5.02
N ALA A 183 -7.87 13.41 -5.76
CA ALA A 183 -7.68 13.06 -7.17
C ALA A 183 -7.26 14.28 -8.03
N SER A 184 -7.80 15.46 -7.73
CA SER A 184 -7.45 16.73 -8.40
C SER A 184 -6.05 17.18 -8.05
N ASP A 185 -5.61 17.04 -6.80
CA ASP A 185 -4.25 17.40 -6.40
C ASP A 185 -3.22 16.51 -7.10
N LEU A 186 -3.49 15.19 -7.14
CA LEU A 186 -2.62 14.23 -7.86
C LEU A 186 -2.55 14.56 -9.36
N GLU A 187 -3.67 15.00 -9.97
CA GLU A 187 -3.70 15.42 -11.37
C GLU A 187 -2.87 16.70 -11.60
N THR A 188 -2.95 17.66 -10.67
CA THR A 188 -2.15 18.88 -10.72
C THR A 188 -0.66 18.59 -10.62
N ILE A 189 -0.24 17.65 -9.75
CA ILE A 189 1.16 17.32 -9.52
C ILE A 189 1.76 16.46 -10.64
N TYR A 190 0.99 15.45 -11.09
CA TYR A 190 1.49 14.42 -11.98
C TYR A 190 0.99 14.53 -13.43
N GLY A 191 0.02 15.39 -13.67
CA GLY A 191 -0.60 15.61 -14.99
C GLY A 191 -1.64 14.55 -15.36
N ASN A 192 -2.48 14.92 -16.33
CA ASN A 192 -3.62 14.11 -16.80
C ASN A 192 -3.21 12.73 -17.32
N ARG A 193 -2.06 12.65 -17.99
CA ARG A 193 -1.56 11.40 -18.58
C ARG A 193 -1.32 10.36 -17.51
N LEU A 194 -0.58 10.69 -16.44
CA LEU A 194 -0.33 9.74 -15.35
C LEU A 194 -1.62 9.48 -14.56
N ARG A 195 -2.44 10.51 -14.33
CA ARG A 195 -3.71 10.35 -13.62
C ARG A 195 -4.65 9.35 -14.27
N SER A 196 -4.71 9.34 -15.62
CA SER A 196 -5.47 8.33 -16.37
C SER A 196 -4.93 6.92 -16.13
N ARG A 197 -3.62 6.74 -16.21
CA ARG A 197 -2.97 5.43 -15.96
C ARG A 197 -3.12 4.93 -14.52
N MET A 198 -3.12 5.84 -13.55
CA MET A 198 -3.35 5.49 -12.15
C MET A 198 -4.71 4.82 -11.93
N ARG A 199 -5.76 5.15 -12.71
CA ARG A 199 -7.06 4.47 -12.63
C ARG A 199 -6.99 3.01 -13.08
N GLU A 200 -6.08 2.70 -13.99
CA GLU A 200 -5.83 1.33 -14.45
C GLU A 200 -4.88 0.58 -13.51
N MET A 201 -3.93 1.31 -12.89
CA MET A 201 -2.92 0.72 -12.00
C MET A 201 -3.45 0.35 -10.63
N PHE A 202 -4.46 1.08 -10.10
CA PHE A 202 -4.81 1.00 -8.69
C PHE A 202 -6.29 0.73 -8.44
N ASN A 203 -6.55 -0.08 -7.41
CA ASN A 203 -7.79 -0.04 -6.65
C ASN A 203 -7.68 1.09 -5.63
N LEU A 204 -8.64 2.00 -5.61
CA LEU A 204 -8.70 3.05 -4.60
C LEU A 204 -9.40 2.52 -3.35
N ILE A 205 -8.68 2.48 -2.24
CA ILE A 205 -9.24 2.25 -0.90
C ILE A 205 -8.98 3.52 -0.10
N SER A 206 -10.02 4.13 0.48
CA SER A 206 -9.88 5.42 1.14
C SER A 206 -10.45 5.43 2.55
N PHE A 207 -9.72 6.08 3.44
CA PHE A 207 -10.26 6.48 4.74
C PHE A 207 -11.28 7.60 4.54
N PRO A 208 -12.33 7.67 5.38
CA PRO A 208 -13.22 8.82 5.42
C PRO A 208 -12.45 10.13 5.62
N ASN A 209 -12.92 11.22 5.00
CA ASN A 209 -12.26 12.53 5.10
C ASN A 209 -12.21 13.08 6.54
N ASN A 210 -13.15 12.66 7.39
CA ASN A 210 -13.22 13.01 8.80
C ASN A 210 -12.46 12.05 9.73
N SER A 211 -11.65 11.13 9.18
CA SER A 211 -10.84 10.23 9.99
C SER A 211 -9.86 11.03 10.86
N PRO A 212 -9.85 10.78 12.19
CA PRO A 212 -9.02 11.55 13.10
C PRO A 212 -7.52 11.26 12.93
N ASP A 213 -6.70 12.23 13.31
CA ASP A 213 -5.27 12.01 13.49
C ASP A 213 -5.03 11.07 14.70
N LYS A 214 -4.49 9.88 14.43
CA LYS A 214 -4.25 8.82 15.44
C LYS A 214 -2.90 8.96 16.15
N ARG A 215 -2.14 9.99 15.84
CA ARG A 215 -0.84 10.28 16.48
C ARG A 215 -1.00 11.04 17.79
N ARG A 216 -2.22 11.55 18.06
CA ARG A 216 -2.57 12.36 19.25
C ARG A 216 -3.22 11.53 20.33
#